data_1f8205e61c2325b832648826e269354e
#
_entry.id   1f8205e61c2325b832648826e269354e
#
_cell.length_a   1.000
_cell.length_b   1.000
_cell.length_c   1.000
_cell.angle_alpha   90.00
_cell.angle_beta   90.00
_cell.angle_gamma   90.00
#
_symmetry.space_group_name_H-M   'P 1'
#
loop_
_entity.id
_entity.type
_entity.pdbx_description
1 polymer ?
#
loop_
_entity_poly.entity_id
_entity_poly.type
_entity_poly.pdbx_seq_one_letter_code
_entity_poly.pdbx_strand_id
1 'polypeptide(L)'
;MGKISHLNLTVGWKMATQRTLTLTKRQRQELEDQRDHHPAAYVRERCSALLKVADGQAAHAVARQGLLKPRDPDAVYAWLDFYEAEGMAGLIAHRQGGNHRRSL
;
A
#
# COMPACT_ATOMS: atom_id res chain seq x y z
N MET A 1 -9.23 -16.72 30.82
CA MET A 1 -9.07 -16.70 30.38
C MET A 1 -8.84 -16.17 30.17
N GLY A 2 -8.74 -15.99 29.81
CA GLY A 2 -8.66 -15.58 29.27
C GLY A 2 -8.03 -15.08 29.10
N LYS A 3 -7.72 -14.67 29.52
CA LYS A 3 -7.11 -14.24 29.20
C LYS A 3 -6.53 -14.11 28.49
N ILE A 4 -6.26 -14.53 28.41
CA ILE A 4 -5.92 -14.64 27.28
C ILE A 4 -6.07 -13.51 26.61
N SER A 5 -7.02 -12.99 26.70
CA SER A 5 -7.33 -11.96 25.96
C SER A 5 -6.50 -10.84 26.20
N HIS A 6 -6.04 -10.64 27.28
CA HIS A 6 -5.39 -9.49 27.50
C HIS A 6 -4.11 -9.43 26.87
N LEU A 7 -3.54 -10.40 26.76
CA LEU A 7 -2.44 -10.39 26.09
C LEU A 7 -2.65 -9.95 24.78
N ASN A 8 -3.68 -10.34 24.26
CA ASN A 8 -4.04 -10.03 22.98
C ASN A 8 -4.25 -8.62 22.81
N LEU A 9 -4.67 -7.94 23.82
CA LEU A 9 -4.91 -6.59 23.65
C LEU A 9 -3.67 -5.87 23.41
N THR A 10 -2.64 -6.15 24.05
CA THR A 10 -1.44 -5.46 23.85
C THR A 10 -0.92 -5.67 22.46
N VAL A 11 -1.03 -6.84 21.99
CA VAL A 11 -0.61 -7.13 20.69
C VAL A 11 -1.49 -6.45 19.72
N GLY A 12 -2.75 -6.39 20.03
CA GLY A 12 -3.68 -5.78 19.15
C GLY A 12 -3.39 -4.35 18.85
N TRP A 13 -3.06 -3.57 19.83
CA TRP A 13 -2.88 -2.22 19.52
C TRP A 13 -1.62 -2.01 18.71
N LYS A 14 -0.66 -2.86 18.85
CA LYS A 14 0.45 -2.72 18.08
C LYS A 14 0.14 -3.01 16.66
N MET A 15 -0.67 -3.99 16.40
CA MET A 15 -1.04 -4.30 15.10
C MET A 15 -1.91 -3.28 14.49
N ALA A 16 -2.64 -2.58 15.31
CA ALA A 16 -3.54 -1.58 14.79
C ALA A 16 -2.78 -0.49 14.04
N THR A 17 -1.50 -0.36 14.26
CA THR A 17 -0.78 0.66 13.56
C THR A 17 -0.27 0.18 12.21
N GLN A 18 -0.42 -1.09 11.90
CA GLN A 18 0.06 -1.58 10.65
C GLN A 18 -1.02 -1.55 9.61
N ARG A 19 -0.78 -0.91 8.49
CA ARG A 19 -1.74 -0.84 7.44
C ARG A 19 -1.76 -2.12 6.66
N THR A 20 -2.93 -2.61 6.37
CA THR A 20 -3.06 -3.82 5.57
C THR A 20 -3.91 -3.54 4.35
N LEU A 21 -3.90 -4.41 3.39
CA LEU A 21 -4.71 -4.28 2.21
C LEU A 21 -5.28 -5.64 1.85
N THR A 22 -6.59 -5.71 1.74
CA THR A 22 -7.25 -6.95 1.35
C THR A 22 -7.75 -6.81 -0.07
N LEU A 23 -7.37 -7.71 -0.94
CA LEU A 23 -7.74 -7.65 -2.34
C LEU A 23 -8.61 -8.82 -2.72
N THR A 24 -9.61 -8.57 -3.56
CA THR A 24 -10.34 -9.67 -4.18
C THR A 24 -9.43 -10.29 -5.22
N LYS A 25 -9.80 -11.47 -5.69
CA LYS A 25 -9.02 -12.12 -6.71
C LYS A 25 -8.93 -11.27 -7.96
N ARG A 26 -10.01 -10.62 -8.34
CA ARG A 26 -10.03 -9.77 -9.49
C ARG A 26 -9.12 -8.56 -9.30
N GLN A 27 -9.14 -7.94 -8.14
CA GLN A 27 -8.28 -6.81 -7.88
C GLN A 27 -6.82 -7.22 -7.93
N ARG A 28 -6.50 -8.38 -7.36
CA ARG A 28 -5.13 -8.85 -7.38
C ARG A 28 -4.66 -9.07 -8.82
N GLN A 29 -5.50 -9.68 -9.63
CA GLN A 29 -5.14 -9.91 -11.01
C GLN A 29 -4.93 -8.60 -11.76
N GLU A 30 -5.77 -7.64 -11.51
CA GLU A 30 -5.64 -6.35 -12.16
C GLU A 30 -4.33 -5.67 -11.76
N LEU A 31 -4.01 -5.68 -10.48
CA LEU A 31 -2.76 -5.06 -10.04
C LEU A 31 -1.55 -5.80 -10.61
N GLU A 32 -1.60 -7.11 -10.69
CA GLU A 32 -0.50 -7.87 -11.25
C GLU A 32 -0.31 -7.55 -12.73
N ASP A 33 -1.41 -7.44 -13.45
CA ASP A 33 -1.34 -7.15 -14.86
C ASP A 33 -0.79 -5.75 -15.10
N GLN A 34 -1.25 -4.78 -14.34
CA GLN A 34 -0.77 -3.41 -14.48
C GLN A 34 0.70 -3.31 -14.01
N ARG A 35 1.08 -4.04 -13.00
CA ARG A 35 2.47 -4.07 -12.56
C ARG A 35 3.38 -4.55 -13.67
N ASP A 36 2.93 -5.51 -14.43
CA ASP A 36 3.78 -6.11 -15.45
C ASP A 36 3.73 -5.38 -16.78
N HIS A 37 2.63 -4.70 -17.08
CA HIS A 37 2.42 -4.21 -18.43
C HIS A 37 2.09 -2.72 -18.58
N HIS A 38 1.80 -2.01 -17.51
CA HIS A 38 1.42 -0.61 -17.68
C HIS A 38 2.61 0.18 -18.24
N PRO A 39 2.38 1.04 -19.19
CA PRO A 39 3.49 1.80 -19.80
C PRO A 39 4.17 2.78 -18.86
N ALA A 40 3.47 3.31 -17.87
CA ALA A 40 4.08 4.28 -16.99
C ALA A 40 4.77 3.59 -15.81
N ALA A 41 6.03 3.90 -15.61
CA ALA A 41 6.80 3.27 -14.55
C ALA A 41 6.22 3.54 -13.17
N TYR A 42 5.70 4.76 -12.96
CA TYR A 42 5.18 5.07 -11.64
C TYR A 42 3.96 4.20 -11.29
N VAL A 43 3.17 3.84 -12.29
CA VAL A 43 2.02 2.98 -12.06
C VAL A 43 2.49 1.57 -11.73
N ARG A 44 3.47 1.07 -12.46
CA ARG A 44 4.02 -0.27 -12.19
C ARG A 44 4.57 -0.34 -10.77
N GLU A 45 5.25 0.70 -10.33
CA GLU A 45 5.82 0.74 -8.99
C GLU A 45 4.72 0.72 -7.93
N ARG A 46 3.69 1.51 -8.13
CA ARG A 46 2.60 1.57 -7.18
C ARG A 46 1.86 0.24 -7.08
N CYS A 47 1.64 -0.41 -8.20
CA CYS A 47 1.00 -1.72 -8.19
C CYS A 47 1.85 -2.73 -7.44
N SER A 48 3.16 -2.70 -7.66
CA SER A 48 4.07 -3.59 -6.96
C SER A 48 3.99 -3.36 -5.45
N ALA A 49 3.98 -2.10 -5.04
CA ALA A 49 3.92 -1.78 -3.62
C ALA A 49 2.63 -2.31 -2.99
N LEU A 50 1.50 -2.10 -3.66
CA LEU A 50 0.24 -2.53 -3.11
C LEU A 50 0.16 -4.04 -3.02
N LEU A 51 0.68 -4.74 -4.00
CA LEU A 51 0.68 -6.21 -3.96
C LEU A 51 1.51 -6.72 -2.78
N LYS A 52 2.63 -6.08 -2.49
CA LYS A 52 3.45 -6.50 -1.36
C LYS A 52 2.76 -6.26 -0.03
N VAL A 53 2.06 -5.13 0.08
CA VAL A 53 1.31 -4.87 1.30
C VAL A 53 0.16 -5.88 1.42
N ALA A 54 -0.49 -6.21 0.32
CA ALA A 54 -1.57 -7.20 0.35
C ALA A 54 -1.04 -8.58 0.75
N ASP A 55 0.22 -8.85 0.49
CA ASP A 55 0.83 -10.12 0.85
C ASP A 55 1.29 -10.13 2.31
N GLY A 56 1.08 -9.07 3.03
CA GLY A 56 1.41 -9.02 4.44
C GLY A 56 2.63 -8.22 4.82
N GLN A 57 3.31 -7.62 3.85
CA GLN A 57 4.48 -6.82 4.18
C GLN A 57 4.03 -5.48 4.72
N ALA A 58 4.74 -4.96 5.70
CA ALA A 58 4.41 -3.65 6.23
C ALA A 58 4.70 -2.56 5.20
N ALA A 59 3.82 -1.59 5.09
CA ALA A 59 4.00 -0.50 4.13
C ALA A 59 5.35 0.18 4.32
N HIS A 60 5.78 0.33 5.57
CA HIS A 60 7.05 0.94 5.87
C HIS A 60 8.20 0.14 5.26
N ALA A 61 8.16 -1.17 5.41
CA ALA A 61 9.20 -2.02 4.85
C ALA A 61 9.18 -2.01 3.33
N VAL A 62 7.98 -1.98 2.75
CA VAL A 62 7.87 -1.90 1.30
C VAL A 62 8.51 -0.61 0.80
N ALA A 63 8.24 0.51 1.47
CA ALA A 63 8.78 1.78 1.05
C ALA A 63 10.31 1.77 1.10
N ARG A 64 10.85 1.18 2.15
CA ARG A 64 12.27 1.26 2.35
C ARG A 64 13.07 0.22 1.62
N GLN A 65 12.52 -0.94 1.44
CA GLN A 65 13.28 -2.05 0.91
C GLN A 65 12.61 -2.82 -0.20
N GLY A 66 11.35 -2.63 -0.42
CA GLY A 66 10.61 -3.45 -1.36
C GLY A 66 10.49 -2.91 -2.76
N LEU A 67 11.05 -1.74 -3.03
CA LEU A 67 10.93 -1.12 -4.35
C LEU A 67 12.31 -0.90 -4.93
N LEU A 68 12.37 -0.53 -6.18
CA LEU A 68 13.65 -0.34 -6.84
C LEU A 68 14.46 0.76 -6.19
N LYS A 69 13.79 1.78 -5.67
CA LYS A 69 14.45 2.82 -4.94
C LYS A 69 13.74 3.02 -3.67
N PRO A 70 14.41 3.35 -2.57
CA PRO A 70 13.73 3.63 -1.32
C PRO A 70 12.77 4.80 -1.48
N ARG A 71 11.63 4.72 -0.82
CA ARG A 71 10.65 5.78 -0.83
C ARG A 71 10.28 6.14 0.60
N ASP A 72 9.72 7.31 0.76
CA ASP A 72 9.18 7.69 2.03
C ASP A 72 7.97 6.81 2.32
N PRO A 73 7.82 6.27 3.51
CA PRO A 73 6.65 5.46 3.82
C PRO A 73 5.34 6.18 3.55
N ASP A 74 5.30 7.51 3.70
CA ASP A 74 4.09 8.27 3.40
C ASP A 74 3.66 8.10 1.95
N ALA A 75 4.58 7.87 1.04
CA ALA A 75 4.22 7.65 -0.35
C ALA A 75 3.41 6.37 -0.49
N VAL A 76 3.82 5.31 0.19
CA VAL A 76 3.10 4.04 0.10
C VAL A 76 1.73 4.18 0.76
N TYR A 77 1.65 4.89 1.87
CA TYR A 77 0.36 5.11 2.52
C TYR A 77 -0.57 5.91 1.60
N ALA A 78 -0.04 6.91 0.90
CA ALA A 78 -0.86 7.69 -0.02
C ALA A 78 -1.39 6.79 -1.15
N TRP A 79 -0.56 5.91 -1.68
CA TRP A 79 -0.99 5.02 -2.75
C TRP A 79 -2.09 4.06 -2.27
N LEU A 80 -1.99 3.60 -1.04
CA LEU A 80 -3.02 2.76 -0.47
C LEU A 80 -4.33 3.54 -0.36
N ASP A 81 -4.26 4.79 0.06
CA ASP A 81 -5.44 5.62 0.17
C ASP A 81 -6.08 5.87 -1.20
N PHE A 82 -5.26 6.15 -2.21
CA PHE A 82 -5.78 6.38 -3.55
C PHE A 82 -6.51 5.14 -4.06
N TYR A 83 -5.93 3.99 -3.82
CA TYR A 83 -6.52 2.75 -4.31
C TYR A 83 -7.80 2.42 -3.56
N GLU A 84 -7.82 2.62 -2.26
CA GLU A 84 -9.01 2.33 -1.48
C GLU A 84 -10.15 3.27 -1.83
N ALA A 85 -9.83 4.50 -2.20
CA ALA A 85 -10.86 5.46 -2.56
C ALA A 85 -11.35 5.31 -4.00
N GLU A 86 -10.45 5.03 -4.90
CA GLU A 86 -10.78 5.08 -6.33
C GLU A 86 -10.32 3.90 -7.17
N GLY A 87 -9.71 2.92 -6.56
CA GLY A 87 -9.24 1.76 -7.31
C GLY A 87 -8.05 2.09 -8.21
N MET A 88 -7.95 1.37 -9.30
CA MET A 88 -6.84 1.60 -10.23
C MET A 88 -6.82 3.01 -10.75
N ALA A 89 -7.98 3.61 -10.93
CA ALA A 89 -8.04 4.97 -11.43
C ALA A 89 -7.31 5.91 -10.48
N GLY A 90 -7.41 5.66 -9.17
CA GLY A 90 -6.73 6.50 -8.20
C GLY A 90 -5.22 6.38 -8.29
N LEU A 91 -4.73 5.18 -8.54
CA LEU A 91 -3.29 5.00 -8.67
C LEU A 91 -2.73 5.70 -9.89
N ILE A 92 -3.51 5.83 -10.92
CA ILE A 92 -3.07 6.46 -12.14
C ILE A 92 -3.23 7.97 -12.07
N ALA A 93 -4.35 8.42 -11.53
CA ALA A 93 -4.66 9.85 -11.55
C ALA A 93 -3.83 10.68 -10.59
N HIS A 94 -3.52 10.16 -9.43
CA HIS A 94 -2.83 10.96 -8.42
C HIS A 94 -1.33 10.81 -8.54
N ARG A 95 -0.78 11.39 -9.58
CA ARG A 95 0.60 11.17 -9.86
C ARG A 95 1.57 11.66 -8.85
N GLN A 96 1.31 12.75 -8.26
CA GLN A 96 2.24 13.30 -7.37
C GLN A 96 1.67 13.51 -6.10
N GLY A 97 0.83 12.67 -5.70
CA GLY A 97 0.03 12.88 -4.59
C GLY A 97 0.66 13.58 -3.53
N GLY A 98 1.69 13.19 -3.15
CA GLY A 98 2.13 13.76 -2.05
C GLY A 98 2.70 15.01 -2.19
N ASN A 99 3.22 15.32 -3.18
CA ASN A 99 3.86 16.41 -3.13
C ASN A 99 3.31 17.56 -3.40
N HIS A 100 2.32 17.55 -3.91
CA HIS A 100 1.92 18.69 -4.32
C HIS A 100 1.35 19.41 -3.32
N ARG A 101 1.11 18.90 -2.32
CA ARG A 101 0.42 19.54 -1.50
C ARG A 101 1.14 20.67 -1.14
N ARG A 102 2.21 20.68 -1.10
CA ARG A 102 2.78 21.67 -0.61
C ARG A 102 2.79 22.73 -1.38
N SER A 103 2.56 22.69 -2.21
CA SER A 103 2.62 23.68 -2.94
C SER A 103 1.82 24.60 -2.65
N LEU A 104 1.44 24.65 -2.12
CA LEU A 104 0.74 25.48 -1.88
C LEU A 104 0.90 26.12 -1.33
#